data_da8249f09720f3f0c7992966ff72711f
#
_entry.id   da8249f09720f3f0c7992966ff72711f
#
_cell.length_a   1.000
_cell.length_b   1.000
_cell.length_c   1.000
_cell.angle_alpha   90.00
_cell.angle_beta   90.00
_cell.angle_gamma   90.00
#
_symmetry.space_group_name_H-M   'P 1'
#
loop_
_entity.id
_entity.type
_entity.pdbx_description
1 polymer ?
#
loop_
_entity_poly.entity_id
_entity_poly.type
_entity_poly.pdbx_seq_one_letter_code
_entity_poly.pdbx_strand_id
1 'polypeptide(L)'
;MANHPAFYSNPNANVHSVEELNALDSSVETIIVDNNGCNNRSFTVLNLTRFANLRVLEIGDYSFSHVDEVHLIGLSKLESVIIGGFCFSRYKYDWGNNPNGEFHLKNCEKLRELKIGQWSFNEYEVIEIENVNCLEVIEMGELNDYS
;
A
#
# COMPACT_ATOMS: atom_id res chain seq x y z
N MET A 1 -18.51 -27.08 18.02
CA MET A 1 -18.78 -26.62 17.60
C MET A 1 -18.58 -25.66 17.05
N ALA A 2 -18.38 -25.29 17.21
CA ALA A 2 -18.27 -24.07 16.78
C ALA A 2 -17.47 -23.65 15.64
N ASN A 3 -16.99 -24.52 14.95
CA ASN A 3 -16.20 -24.16 13.80
C ASN A 3 -17.07 -23.88 12.60
N HIS A 4 -17.68 -22.75 12.62
CA HIS A 4 -18.43 -22.28 11.48
C HIS A 4 -17.50 -21.64 10.46
N PRO A 5 -17.83 -21.74 9.20
CA PRO A 5 -17.08 -21.05 8.14
C PRO A 5 -16.89 -19.56 8.42
N ALA A 6 -17.82 -18.96 9.13
CA ALA A 6 -17.75 -17.56 9.50
C ALA A 6 -16.56 -17.21 10.40
N PHE A 7 -15.99 -18.18 11.09
CA PHE A 7 -14.81 -17.96 11.91
C PHE A 7 -13.50 -18.05 11.13
N TYR A 8 -13.59 -18.54 9.91
CA TYR A 8 -12.44 -18.58 9.05
C TYR A 8 -12.47 -17.35 8.17
N SER A 9 -11.75 -16.32 8.60
CA SER A 9 -11.57 -15.17 7.74
C SER A 9 -10.88 -15.63 6.47
N ASN A 10 -11.37 -15.16 5.33
CA ASN A 10 -10.69 -15.38 4.07
C ASN A 10 -9.32 -14.69 4.15
N PRO A 11 -8.19 -15.41 4.00
CA PRO A 11 -6.89 -14.78 4.05
C PRO A 11 -6.64 -13.82 2.88
N ASN A 12 -7.44 -13.92 1.83
CA ASN A 12 -7.30 -13.07 0.64
C ASN A 12 -8.46 -12.09 0.58
N ALA A 13 -8.13 -10.82 0.59
CA ALA A 13 -9.13 -9.75 0.57
C ALA A 13 -8.99 -8.90 -0.68
N ASN A 14 -10.13 -8.66 -1.35
CA ASN A 14 -10.21 -7.67 -2.41
C ASN A 14 -11.01 -6.48 -1.88
N VAL A 15 -10.44 -5.30 -1.97
CA VAL A 15 -11.09 -4.08 -1.47
C VAL A 15 -11.16 -3.01 -2.56
N HIS A 16 -12.23 -2.24 -2.55
CA HIS A 16 -12.41 -1.11 -3.43
C HIS A 16 -12.56 0.19 -2.64
N SER A 17 -13.09 0.13 -1.44
CA SER A 17 -13.37 1.31 -0.62
C SER A 17 -12.56 1.31 0.66
N VAL A 18 -12.42 2.49 1.26
CA VAL A 18 -11.81 2.64 2.58
C VAL A 18 -12.60 1.88 3.64
N GLU A 19 -13.93 1.86 3.52
CA GLU A 19 -14.79 1.13 4.44
C GLU A 19 -14.50 -0.37 4.41
N GLU A 20 -14.33 -0.93 3.22
CA GLU A 20 -13.96 -2.33 3.06
C GLU A 20 -12.58 -2.61 3.66
N LEU A 21 -11.61 -1.71 3.40
CA LEU A 21 -10.27 -1.85 3.96
C LEU A 21 -10.28 -1.83 5.48
N ASN A 22 -11.01 -0.88 6.06
CA ASN A 22 -11.10 -0.74 7.51
C ASN A 22 -11.84 -1.90 8.19
N ALA A 23 -12.71 -2.58 7.45
CA ALA A 23 -13.47 -3.72 7.96
C ALA A 23 -12.69 -5.03 7.90
N LEU A 24 -11.51 -5.06 7.30
CA LEU A 24 -10.73 -6.29 7.19
C LEU A 24 -10.29 -6.81 8.55
N ASP A 25 -10.35 -8.12 8.68
CA ASP A 25 -9.77 -8.81 9.82
C ASP A 25 -8.24 -8.69 9.78
N SER A 26 -7.63 -8.50 10.94
CA SER A 26 -6.18 -8.32 11.01
C SER A 26 -5.38 -9.57 10.63
N SER A 27 -6.03 -10.71 10.49
CA SER A 27 -5.39 -11.97 10.10
C SER A 27 -5.21 -12.14 8.58
N VAL A 28 -5.68 -11.19 7.77
CA VAL A 28 -5.54 -11.32 6.31
C VAL A 28 -4.08 -11.45 5.90
N GLU A 29 -3.85 -12.26 4.88
CA GLU A 29 -2.51 -12.50 4.34
C GLU A 29 -2.29 -11.79 3.01
N THR A 30 -3.35 -11.54 2.26
CA THR A 30 -3.28 -10.84 0.97
C THR A 30 -4.34 -9.75 0.92
N ILE A 31 -3.90 -8.55 0.57
CA ILE A 31 -4.79 -7.42 0.31
C ILE A 31 -4.59 -7.00 -1.15
N ILE A 32 -5.66 -7.01 -1.92
CA ILE A 32 -5.68 -6.52 -3.29
C ILE A 32 -6.66 -5.35 -3.35
N VAL A 33 -6.15 -4.20 -3.72
CA VAL A 33 -6.97 -2.99 -3.90
C VAL A 33 -7.28 -2.84 -5.38
N ASP A 34 -8.55 -2.72 -5.72
CA ASP A 34 -8.98 -2.54 -7.11
C ASP A 34 -8.48 -1.22 -7.69
N ASN A 35 -8.44 -1.16 -9.01
CA ASN A 35 -8.17 0.11 -9.69
C ASN A 35 -9.14 1.19 -9.21
N ASN A 36 -8.66 2.39 -9.04
CA ASN A 36 -9.43 3.53 -8.52
C ASN A 36 -9.98 3.29 -7.11
N GLY A 37 -9.30 2.47 -6.32
CA GLY A 37 -9.76 2.13 -4.98
C GLY A 37 -9.31 3.12 -3.92
N CYS A 38 -10.09 3.21 -2.86
CA CYS A 38 -9.76 3.94 -1.63
C CYS A 38 -9.40 5.42 -1.86
N ASN A 39 -10.17 6.09 -2.71
CA ASN A 39 -9.93 7.49 -3.11
C ASN A 39 -10.75 8.52 -2.31
N ASN A 40 -11.18 8.18 -1.11
CA ASN A 40 -11.90 9.12 -0.25
C ASN A 40 -11.01 10.31 0.11
N ARG A 41 -11.55 11.51 -0.03
CA ARG A 41 -10.80 12.74 0.29
C ARG A 41 -10.35 12.83 1.74
N SER A 42 -11.10 12.22 2.64
CA SER A 42 -10.78 12.23 4.06
C SER A 42 -9.76 11.15 4.47
N PHE A 43 -9.43 10.24 3.56
CA PHE A 43 -8.49 9.17 3.86
C PHE A 43 -7.08 9.60 3.46
N THR A 44 -6.34 10.10 4.44
CA THR A 44 -5.02 10.72 4.21
C THR A 44 -3.85 9.89 4.74
N VAL A 45 -4.11 8.90 5.59
CA VAL A 45 -3.06 8.05 6.16
C VAL A 45 -3.39 6.58 5.91
N LEU A 46 -2.49 5.89 5.26
CA LEU A 46 -2.55 4.44 5.09
C LEU A 46 -1.53 3.81 6.03
N ASN A 47 -2.04 3.18 7.09
CA ASN A 47 -1.20 2.47 8.04
C ASN A 47 -1.63 1.01 8.10
N LEU A 48 -0.78 0.11 7.62
CA LEU A 48 -1.10 -1.31 7.56
C LEU A 48 -0.43 -2.13 8.66
N THR A 49 0.12 -1.48 9.70
CA THR A 49 0.86 -2.18 10.76
C THR A 49 0.03 -3.20 11.53
N ARG A 50 -1.29 -3.05 11.58
CA ARG A 50 -2.15 -4.01 12.27
C ARG A 50 -2.27 -5.36 11.57
N PHE A 51 -1.89 -5.42 10.30
CA PHE A 51 -1.99 -6.66 9.51
C PHE A 51 -0.72 -7.51 9.67
N ALA A 52 -0.52 -8.06 10.86
CA ALA A 52 0.72 -8.78 11.20
C ALA A 52 0.97 -10.03 10.34
N ASN A 53 -0.04 -10.56 9.68
CA ASN A 53 0.06 -11.74 8.83
C ASN A 53 0.13 -11.39 7.33
N LEU A 54 0.17 -10.11 7.00
CA LEU A 54 0.17 -9.68 5.61
C LEU A 54 1.43 -10.17 4.89
N ARG A 55 1.23 -10.86 3.79
CA ARG A 55 2.29 -11.41 2.93
C ARG A 55 2.36 -10.71 1.59
N VAL A 56 1.21 -10.35 1.03
CA VAL A 56 1.12 -9.76 -0.30
C VAL A 56 0.21 -8.54 -0.26
N LEU A 57 0.72 -7.44 -0.77
CA LEU A 57 -0.05 -6.21 -0.98
C LEU A 57 0.02 -5.84 -2.45
N GLU A 58 -1.13 -5.83 -3.11
CA GLU A 58 -1.25 -5.37 -4.49
C GLU A 58 -2.22 -4.21 -4.55
N ILE A 59 -1.81 -3.12 -5.16
CA ILE A 59 -2.61 -1.90 -5.28
C ILE A 59 -2.81 -1.62 -6.76
N GLY A 60 -4.06 -1.58 -7.19
CA GLY A 60 -4.42 -1.28 -8.57
C GLY A 60 -4.18 0.18 -8.93
N ASP A 61 -4.21 0.47 -10.21
CA ASP A 61 -3.91 1.81 -10.72
C ASP A 61 -4.87 2.88 -10.18
N TYR A 62 -4.38 4.10 -10.05
CA TYR A 62 -5.16 5.27 -9.63
C TYR A 62 -5.78 5.14 -8.24
N SER A 63 -5.14 4.42 -7.34
CA SER A 63 -5.65 4.20 -5.99
C SER A 63 -4.97 5.12 -4.98
N PHE A 64 -5.64 5.34 -3.84
CA PHE A 64 -5.14 6.11 -2.71
C PHE A 64 -4.71 7.53 -3.09
N SER A 65 -5.51 8.20 -3.91
CA SER A 65 -5.14 9.52 -4.46
C SER A 65 -5.03 10.64 -3.44
N HIS A 66 -5.60 10.48 -2.25
CA HIS A 66 -5.56 11.50 -1.19
C HIS A 66 -4.68 11.12 -0.01
N VAL A 67 -3.96 10.00 -0.09
CA VAL A 67 -3.10 9.56 0.99
C VAL A 67 -1.77 10.32 0.96
N ASP A 68 -1.41 10.90 2.09
CA ASP A 68 -0.18 11.66 2.29
C ASP A 68 0.88 10.90 3.08
N GLU A 69 0.45 9.92 3.86
CA GLU A 69 1.35 9.12 4.68
C GLU A 69 1.08 7.65 4.48
N VAL A 70 2.12 6.90 4.20
CA VAL A 70 2.06 5.45 4.07
C VAL A 70 3.02 4.81 5.05
N HIS A 71 2.52 3.91 5.88
CA HIS A 71 3.31 3.19 6.87
C HIS A 71 3.19 1.68 6.66
N LEU A 72 4.27 1.09 6.16
CA LEU A 72 4.46 -0.36 6.05
C LEU A 72 5.63 -0.72 6.97
N ILE A 73 5.35 -0.79 8.27
CA ILE A 73 6.40 -0.89 9.29
C ILE A 73 6.22 -2.16 10.12
N GLY A 74 7.28 -2.92 10.25
CA GLY A 74 7.29 -4.10 11.11
C GLY A 74 6.42 -5.26 10.61
N LEU A 75 6.14 -5.29 9.32
CA LEU A 75 5.36 -6.36 8.70
C LEU A 75 6.26 -7.56 8.42
N SER A 76 6.47 -8.39 9.45
CA SER A 76 7.48 -9.44 9.43
C SER A 76 7.22 -10.57 8.45
N LYS A 77 6.00 -10.67 7.93
CA LYS A 77 5.62 -11.70 6.96
C LYS A 77 5.46 -11.16 5.54
N LEU A 78 5.55 -9.86 5.37
CA LEU A 78 5.37 -9.23 4.06
C LEU A 78 6.47 -9.67 3.09
N GLU A 79 6.06 -10.22 1.96
CA GLU A 79 6.96 -10.76 0.94
C GLU A 79 6.93 -9.95 -0.35
N SER A 80 5.78 -9.37 -0.69
CA SER A 80 5.60 -8.70 -1.97
C SER A 80 4.72 -7.46 -1.83
N VAL A 81 5.19 -6.35 -2.39
CA VAL A 81 4.43 -5.10 -2.52
C VAL A 81 4.43 -4.70 -3.98
N ILE A 82 3.26 -4.66 -4.59
CA ILE A 82 3.10 -4.27 -5.99
C ILE A 82 2.11 -3.11 -6.03
N ILE A 83 2.57 -1.96 -6.47
CA ILE A 83 1.79 -0.73 -6.56
C ILE A 83 1.64 -0.37 -8.03
N GLY A 84 0.43 -0.18 -8.48
CA GLY A 84 0.13 0.20 -9.86
C GLY A 84 0.56 1.62 -10.19
N GLY A 85 0.20 2.08 -11.37
CA GLY A 85 0.52 3.42 -11.81
C GLY A 85 -0.43 4.47 -11.24
N PHE A 86 0.04 5.69 -11.09
CA PHE A 86 -0.73 6.84 -10.63
C PHE A 86 -1.35 6.65 -9.25
N CYS A 87 -0.74 5.84 -8.40
CA CYS A 87 -1.17 5.65 -7.02
C CYS A 87 -0.54 6.69 -6.12
N PHE A 88 -1.21 7.03 -5.04
CA PHE A 88 -0.69 8.00 -4.08
C PHE A 88 -0.32 9.32 -4.75
N SER A 89 -1.14 9.74 -5.70
CA SER A 89 -0.86 10.92 -6.50
C SER A 89 -2.06 11.84 -6.55
N ARG A 90 -1.88 13.07 -6.15
CA ARG A 90 -2.88 14.13 -6.25
C ARG A 90 -2.75 14.95 -7.52
N TYR A 91 -1.85 14.62 -8.38
CA TYR A 91 -1.57 15.37 -9.60
C TYR A 91 -2.84 15.83 -10.32
N LYS A 92 -3.85 14.98 -10.29
CA LYS A 92 -5.12 15.23 -10.95
C LYS A 92 -5.98 16.31 -10.26
N TYR A 93 -5.69 16.58 -8.97
CA TYR A 93 -6.56 17.43 -8.15
C TYR A 93 -5.89 18.69 -7.63
N ASP A 94 -4.61 18.67 -7.37
CA ASP A 94 -3.91 19.75 -6.68
C ASP A 94 -2.65 20.25 -7.39
N TRP A 95 -2.44 19.81 -8.64
CA TRP A 95 -1.29 20.25 -9.43
C TRP A 95 0.03 20.15 -8.67
N GLY A 96 0.18 19.06 -7.96
CA GLY A 96 1.46 18.80 -7.35
C GLY A 96 1.72 19.49 -6.02
N ASN A 97 0.73 19.94 -5.38
CA ASN A 97 0.92 20.56 -4.09
C ASN A 97 0.59 19.59 -2.98
N ASN A 98 1.48 18.59 -2.80
CA ASN A 98 1.38 17.66 -1.69
C ASN A 98 2.67 17.76 -0.84
N PRO A 99 2.83 18.87 -0.10
CA PRO A 99 4.10 19.20 0.56
C PRO A 99 4.48 18.27 1.71
N ASN A 100 3.65 17.30 2.05
CA ASN A 100 3.89 16.43 3.21
C ASN A 100 3.78 14.95 2.88
N GLY A 101 3.96 14.56 1.62
CA GLY A 101 3.90 13.16 1.25
C GLY A 101 5.05 12.35 1.84
N GLU A 102 4.75 11.30 2.58
CA GLU A 102 5.74 10.45 3.24
C GLU A 102 5.42 8.97 3.03
N PHE A 103 6.40 8.23 2.55
CA PHE A 103 6.31 6.79 2.41
C PHE A 103 7.36 6.13 3.29
N HIS A 104 6.93 5.27 4.20
CA HIS A 104 7.79 4.56 5.13
C HIS A 104 7.63 3.05 4.98
N LEU A 105 8.67 2.39 4.56
CA LEU A 105 8.76 0.94 4.45
C LEU A 105 9.95 0.49 5.29
N LYS A 106 9.68 -0.04 6.47
CA LYS A 106 10.73 -0.34 7.44
C LYS A 106 10.52 -1.67 8.13
N ASN A 107 11.61 -2.34 8.42
CA ASN A 107 11.61 -3.55 9.25
C ASN A 107 10.69 -4.65 8.70
N CYS A 108 10.69 -4.79 7.38
CA CYS A 108 9.97 -5.85 6.68
C CYS A 108 11.00 -6.88 6.20
N GLU A 109 11.40 -7.75 7.10
CA GLU A 109 12.59 -8.59 6.93
C GLU A 109 12.44 -9.69 5.87
N LYS A 110 11.20 -10.02 5.50
CA LYS A 110 10.94 -11.03 4.46
C LYS A 110 10.59 -10.45 3.11
N LEU A 111 10.53 -9.14 3.01
CA LEU A 111 10.15 -8.49 1.76
C LEU A 111 11.17 -8.79 0.67
N ARG A 112 10.70 -9.38 -0.44
CA ARG A 112 11.54 -9.80 -1.55
C ARG A 112 11.37 -8.95 -2.78
N GLU A 113 10.16 -8.43 -3.03
CA GLU A 113 9.93 -7.60 -4.19
C GLU A 113 9.12 -6.34 -3.85
N LEU A 114 9.53 -5.25 -4.47
CA LEU A 114 8.83 -3.97 -4.40
C LEU A 114 8.74 -3.43 -5.82
N LYS A 115 7.50 -3.34 -6.33
CA LYS A 115 7.24 -2.82 -7.66
C LYS A 115 6.32 -1.62 -7.55
N ILE A 116 6.73 -0.52 -8.14
CA ILE A 116 5.99 0.74 -8.11
C ILE A 116 5.77 1.20 -9.55
N GLY A 117 4.52 1.36 -9.94
CA GLY A 117 4.15 1.79 -11.27
C GLY A 117 4.48 3.26 -11.53
N GLN A 118 4.40 3.64 -12.78
CA GLN A 118 4.73 5.00 -13.22
C GLN A 118 3.85 6.05 -12.54
N TRP A 119 4.41 7.20 -12.27
CA TRP A 119 3.72 8.36 -11.68
C TRP A 119 3.12 8.12 -10.29
N SER A 120 3.48 7.05 -9.63
CA SER A 120 3.06 6.82 -8.24
C SER A 120 3.96 7.58 -7.28
N PHE A 121 3.40 8.00 -6.15
CA PHE A 121 4.07 8.83 -5.16
C PHE A 121 4.55 10.16 -5.75
N ASN A 122 3.82 10.66 -6.73
CA ASN A 122 4.16 11.92 -7.33
C ASN A 122 4.22 13.02 -6.26
N GLU A 123 5.36 13.68 -6.21
CA GLU A 123 5.61 14.76 -5.25
C GLU A 123 5.64 14.38 -3.77
N TYR A 124 5.85 13.12 -3.46
CA TYR A 124 6.19 12.74 -2.10
C TYR A 124 7.58 13.27 -1.75
N GLU A 125 7.69 13.89 -0.59
CA GLU A 125 8.95 14.47 -0.13
C GLU A 125 9.87 13.49 0.56
N VAL A 126 9.29 12.47 1.19
CA VAL A 126 10.04 11.50 1.97
C VAL A 126 9.74 10.10 1.48
N ILE A 127 10.78 9.38 1.11
CA ILE A 127 10.72 7.95 0.86
C ILE A 127 11.80 7.29 1.71
N GLU A 128 11.36 6.54 2.71
CA GLU A 128 12.24 5.82 3.61
C GLU A 128 12.08 4.33 3.43
N ILE A 129 13.16 3.66 3.07
CA ILE A 129 13.19 2.21 2.93
C ILE A 129 14.35 1.71 3.78
N GLU A 130 14.06 1.05 4.90
CA GLU A 130 15.06 0.62 5.86
C GLU A 130 14.81 -0.81 6.34
N ASN A 131 15.88 -1.56 6.57
CA ASN A 131 15.82 -2.91 7.13
C ASN A 131 14.92 -3.85 6.34
N VAL A 132 15.16 -3.91 5.04
CA VAL A 132 14.49 -4.82 4.10
C VAL A 132 15.54 -5.76 3.50
N ASN A 133 16.18 -6.51 4.36
CA ASN A 133 17.41 -7.25 4.02
C ASN A 133 17.23 -8.39 3.03
N CYS A 134 16.01 -8.84 2.81
CA CYS A 134 15.71 -9.89 1.83
C CYS A 134 15.29 -9.34 0.46
N LEU A 135 15.31 -8.03 0.29
CA LEU A 135 14.85 -7.41 -0.94
C LEU A 135 15.73 -7.81 -2.12
N GLU A 136 15.13 -8.44 -3.11
CA GLU A 136 15.82 -8.95 -4.31
C GLU A 136 15.46 -8.16 -5.55
N VAL A 137 14.23 -7.66 -5.62
CA VAL A 137 13.71 -6.99 -6.80
C VAL A 137 13.12 -5.64 -6.42
N ILE A 138 13.62 -4.60 -7.04
CA ILE A 138 13.01 -3.27 -7.00
C ILE A 138 12.75 -2.87 -8.44
N GLU A 139 11.48 -2.68 -8.78
CA GLU A 139 11.10 -2.14 -10.08
C GLU A 139 10.35 -0.83 -9.85
N MET A 140 10.76 0.20 -10.53
CA MET A 140 10.08 1.48 -10.50
C MET A 140 9.69 1.83 -11.93
N GLY A 141 8.52 2.38 -12.07
CA GLY A 141 8.05 2.85 -13.37
C GLY A 141 8.91 3.97 -13.91
N GLU A 142 8.54 4.45 -15.07
CA GLU A 142 9.28 5.48 -15.76
C GLU A 142 9.49 6.70 -14.86
N LEU A 143 10.75 7.03 -14.64
CA LEU A 143 11.14 8.21 -13.88
C LEU A 143 11.20 9.39 -14.82
N ASN A 144 10.63 10.48 -14.42
CA ASN A 144 10.65 11.73 -15.18
C ASN A 144 10.73 12.90 -14.19
N ASP A 145 10.68 14.11 -14.72
CA ASP A 145 10.86 15.31 -13.92
C ASP A 145 9.85 15.49 -12.78
N TYR A 146 8.82 14.68 -12.76
CA TYR A 146 7.76 14.73 -11.74
C TYR A 146 7.74 13.51 -10.82
N SER A 147 8.71 12.64 -10.94
CA SER A 147 8.79 11.41 -10.13
C SER A 147 9.56 11.65 -8.84
#